data_8ad97a46d9bf19d5a3fcac722c484ac2
#
_entry.id   8ad97a46d9bf19d5a3fcac722c484ac2
#
_cell.length_a   1.000
_cell.length_b   1.000
_cell.length_c   1.000
_cell.angle_alpha   90.00
_cell.angle_beta   90.00
_cell.angle_gamma   90.00
#
_symmetry.space_group_name_H-M   'P 1'
#
loop_
_entity.id
_entity.type
_entity.pdbx_description
1 polymer ?
#
loop_
_entity_poly.entity_id
_entity_poly.type
_entity_poly.pdbx_seq_one_letter_code
_entity_poly.pdbx_strand_id
1 'polypeptide(L)'
;MNVQQNNTSPDIIQADLSLKRLCILGGGESGIGAALLAKQNNYIVFLSDGNKIKEKFKKELIENGIEFEEEGHTEEKILNADIIVKSPGIPEKSELIKKIRERNIMLISEIEWEHEKHISGAQKLK
;
A
#
# COMPACT_ATOMS: atom_id res chain seq x y z
N MET A 1 11.67 -18.17 -30.92
CA MET A 1 11.22 -18.15 -30.70
C MET A 1 10.84 -18.00 -30.08
N ASN A 2 10.48 -17.98 -30.04
CA ASN A 2 9.86 -17.88 -29.56
C ASN A 2 9.51 -17.63 -28.78
N VAL A 3 9.49 -17.61 -28.69
CA VAL A 3 9.03 -17.47 -28.13
C VAL A 3 8.97 -17.17 -27.38
N GLN A 4 9.22 -17.31 -27.45
CA GLN A 4 9.10 -17.25 -26.96
C GLN A 4 9.07 -16.61 -26.48
N GLN A 5 9.20 -16.49 -26.75
CA GLN A 5 9.03 -16.16 -26.51
C GLN A 5 8.96 -15.77 -25.93
N ASN A 6 9.19 -15.99 -25.92
CA ASN A 6 8.88 -15.99 -25.46
C ASN A 6 9.06 -15.92 -24.63
N ASN A 7 9.57 -16.14 -24.52
CA ASN A 7 9.50 -16.25 -23.67
C ASN A 7 9.91 -15.97 -22.40
N THR A 8 10.67 -16.23 -22.09
CA THR A 8 11.10 -15.68 -20.80
C THR A 8 10.55 -14.30 -20.57
N SER A 9 10.63 -13.51 -21.54
CA SER A 9 10.09 -12.16 -21.44
C SER A 9 8.63 -12.12 -21.02
N PRO A 10 7.79 -13.00 -21.54
CA PRO A 10 6.40 -13.03 -21.10
C PRO A 10 6.26 -13.32 -19.60
N ASP A 11 7.11 -14.16 -19.06
CA ASP A 11 7.05 -14.48 -17.63
C ASP A 11 7.38 -13.29 -16.76
N ILE A 12 8.38 -12.53 -17.15
CA ILE A 12 8.78 -11.33 -16.42
C ILE A 12 7.66 -10.30 -16.46
N ILE A 13 7.04 -10.12 -17.62
CA ILE A 13 5.94 -9.17 -17.75
C ILE A 13 4.77 -9.57 -16.86
N GLN A 14 4.47 -10.85 -16.80
CA GLN A 14 3.39 -11.32 -15.96
C GLN A 14 3.68 -11.10 -14.49
N ALA A 15 4.92 -11.28 -14.07
CA ALA A 15 5.30 -11.01 -12.70
C ALA A 15 5.09 -9.55 -12.34
N ASP A 16 5.49 -8.64 -13.22
CA ASP A 16 5.31 -7.22 -12.99
C ASP A 16 3.83 -6.84 -12.93
N LEU A 17 3.04 -7.41 -13.83
CA LEU A 17 1.61 -7.14 -13.85
C LEU A 17 0.90 -7.69 -12.63
N SER A 18 1.47 -8.70 -11.99
CA SER A 18 0.83 -9.28 -10.81
C SER A 18 1.10 -8.46 -9.55
N LEU A 19 2.08 -7.55 -9.58
CA LEU A 19 2.38 -6.71 -8.43
C LEU A 19 1.29 -5.65 -8.30
N LYS A 20 0.77 -5.53 -7.09
CA LYS A 20 -0.29 -4.57 -6.82
C LYS A 20 0.26 -3.38 -6.07
N ARG A 21 -0.39 -2.25 -6.28
CA ARG A 21 -0.03 -1.00 -5.60
C ARG A 21 -0.92 -0.84 -4.39
N LEU A 22 -0.31 -0.55 -3.27
CA LEU A 22 -1.03 -0.38 -2.02
C LEU A 22 -0.65 0.96 -1.41
N CYS A 23 -1.64 1.77 -1.11
CA CYS A 23 -1.42 3.06 -0.49
C CYS A 23 -1.88 3.02 0.97
N ILE A 24 -1.02 3.49 1.88
CA ILE A 24 -1.36 3.63 3.28
C ILE A 24 -1.71 5.09 3.53
N LEU A 25 -2.87 5.36 4.09
CA LEU A 25 -3.27 6.71 4.49
C LEU A 25 -3.08 6.84 5.99
N GLY A 26 -2.03 7.52 6.39
CA GLY A 26 -1.67 7.73 7.78
C GLY A 26 -0.33 7.14 8.12
N GLY A 27 0.58 7.97 8.65
CA GLY A 27 1.95 7.60 8.95
C GLY A 27 2.28 7.51 10.42
N GLY A 28 1.30 7.18 11.26
CA GLY A 28 1.56 6.88 12.65
C GLY A 28 2.04 5.44 12.81
N GLU A 29 2.16 5.01 14.05
CA GLU A 29 2.71 3.69 14.34
C GLU A 29 2.01 2.56 13.59
N SER A 30 0.68 2.55 13.58
CA SER A 30 -0.03 1.48 12.89
C SER A 30 0.07 1.59 11.38
N GLY A 31 0.14 2.81 10.85
CA GLY A 31 0.34 2.99 9.41
C GLY A 31 1.70 2.48 8.96
N ILE A 32 2.74 2.75 9.75
CA ILE A 32 4.07 2.22 9.46
C ILE A 32 4.05 0.69 9.49
N GLY A 33 3.41 0.11 10.50
CA GLY A 33 3.29 -1.33 10.58
C GLY A 33 2.60 -1.93 9.38
N ALA A 34 1.51 -1.30 8.96
CA ALA A 34 0.77 -1.76 7.78
C ALA A 34 1.63 -1.67 6.51
N ALA A 35 2.41 -0.60 6.39
CA ALA A 35 3.28 -0.40 5.23
C ALA A 35 4.37 -1.48 5.17
N LEU A 36 4.99 -1.77 6.31
CA LEU A 36 6.03 -2.79 6.38
C LEU A 36 5.47 -4.16 6.03
N LEU A 37 4.29 -4.46 6.55
CA LEU A 37 3.63 -5.72 6.25
C LEU A 37 3.33 -5.84 4.75
N ALA A 38 2.85 -4.76 4.15
CA ALA A 38 2.57 -4.76 2.72
C ALA A 38 3.84 -4.98 1.91
N LYS A 39 4.93 -4.35 2.32
CA LYS A 39 6.22 -4.52 1.63
C LYS A 39 6.67 -5.98 1.71
N GLN A 40 6.50 -6.60 2.86
CA GLN A 40 6.85 -8.00 3.05
C GLN A 40 6.01 -8.93 2.18
N ASN A 41 4.81 -8.48 1.80
CA ASN A 41 3.91 -9.26 0.96
C ASN A 41 4.02 -8.86 -0.52
N ASN A 42 5.09 -8.18 -0.88
CA ASN A 42 5.45 -7.87 -2.27
C ASN A 42 4.53 -6.85 -2.94
N TYR A 43 3.90 -5.99 -2.15
CA TYR A 43 3.16 -4.86 -2.72
C TYR A 43 4.11 -3.72 -3.04
N ILE A 44 3.71 -2.90 -3.99
CA ILE A 44 4.38 -1.62 -4.25
C ILE A 44 3.69 -0.63 -3.34
N VAL A 45 4.39 -0.15 -2.33
CA VAL A 45 3.77 0.62 -1.24
C VAL A 45 4.05 2.11 -1.36
N PHE A 46 3.02 2.91 -1.15
CA PHE A 46 3.12 4.36 -1.02
C PHE A 46 2.37 4.77 0.24
N LEU A 47 3.00 5.55 1.10
CA LEU A 47 2.37 6.02 2.33
C LEU A 47 2.19 7.53 2.27
N SER A 48 0.99 8.00 2.58
CA SER A 48 0.66 9.42 2.53
C SER A 48 0.07 9.88 3.86
N ASP A 49 0.60 10.97 4.41
CA ASP A 49 0.10 11.55 5.66
C ASP A 49 -0.12 13.04 5.46
N GLY A 50 -1.29 13.51 5.85
CA GLY A 50 -1.60 14.93 5.77
C GLY A 50 -0.83 15.80 6.76
N ASN A 51 -0.25 15.19 7.77
CA ASN A 51 0.56 15.87 8.78
C ASN A 51 2.01 15.41 8.68
N LYS A 52 2.82 15.89 9.60
CA LYS A 52 4.22 15.46 9.65
C LYS A 52 4.33 14.05 10.17
N ILE A 53 5.23 13.28 9.58
CA ILE A 53 5.56 11.93 10.03
C ILE A 53 6.75 12.06 10.98
N LYS A 54 6.71 11.32 12.09
CA LYS A 54 7.81 11.35 13.05
C LYS A 54 9.10 10.86 12.41
N GLU A 55 10.21 11.45 12.80
CA GLU A 55 11.51 11.13 12.21
C GLU A 55 11.84 9.64 12.28
N LYS A 56 11.53 9.01 13.41
CA LYS A 56 11.82 7.59 13.57
C LYS A 56 11.05 6.74 12.57
N PHE A 57 9.83 7.16 12.21
CA PHE A 57 9.02 6.45 11.23
C PHE A 57 9.51 6.72 9.81
N LYS A 58 9.92 7.95 9.52
CA LYS A 58 10.50 8.25 8.21
C LYS A 58 11.75 7.42 7.97
N LYS A 59 12.55 7.26 9.00
CA LYS A 59 13.76 6.44 8.90
C LYS A 59 13.41 4.99 8.53
N GLU A 60 12.40 4.44 9.19
CA GLU A 60 11.97 3.08 8.87
C GLU A 60 11.48 2.96 7.43
N LEU A 61 10.73 3.94 6.96
CA LEU A 61 10.23 3.93 5.59
C LEU A 61 11.39 3.96 4.58
N ILE A 62 12.35 4.83 4.84
CA ILE A 62 13.52 4.95 3.96
C ILE A 62 14.33 3.65 3.97
N GLU A 63 14.57 3.09 5.14
CA GLU A 63 15.36 1.86 5.27
C GLU A 63 14.72 0.68 4.57
N ASN A 64 13.40 0.70 4.46
CA ASN A 64 12.67 -0.39 3.81
C ASN A 64 12.27 -0.08 2.37
N GLY A 65 12.78 1.01 1.83
CA GLY A 65 12.53 1.35 0.43
C GLY A 65 11.08 1.69 0.12
N ILE A 66 10.37 2.29 1.07
CA ILE A 66 8.97 2.65 0.89
C ILE A 66 8.85 4.13 0.57
N GLU A 67 8.19 4.44 -0.54
CA GLU A 67 7.93 5.83 -0.93
C GLU A 67 6.87 6.42 -0.02
N PHE A 68 7.03 7.70 0.35
CA PHE A 68 6.06 8.35 1.22
C PHE A 68 6.02 9.85 0.98
N GLU A 69 4.96 10.47 1.47
CA GLU A 69 4.84 11.93 1.52
C GLU A 69 4.22 12.32 2.84
N GLU A 70 4.49 13.56 3.25
CA GLU A 70 3.91 14.11 4.48
C GLU A 70 3.43 15.53 4.22
N GLU A 71 2.61 16.04 5.13
CA GLU A 71 2.07 17.40 5.07
C GLU A 71 1.20 17.62 3.84
N GLY A 72 0.53 16.59 3.40
CA GLY A 72 -0.40 16.70 2.28
C GLY A 72 -0.59 15.37 1.60
N HIS A 73 -1.60 15.32 0.74
CA HIS A 73 -1.95 14.11 -0.01
C HIS A 73 -1.92 14.42 -1.49
N THR A 74 -1.10 13.69 -2.24
CA THR A 74 -1.10 13.78 -3.70
C THR A 74 -2.12 12.81 -4.24
N GLU A 75 -3.27 13.32 -4.64
CA GLU A 75 -4.39 12.49 -5.06
C GLU A 75 -4.05 11.55 -6.20
N GLU A 76 -3.28 12.03 -7.17
CA GLU A 76 -2.91 11.20 -8.30
C GLU A 76 -2.19 9.93 -7.88
N LYS A 77 -1.30 10.03 -6.90
CA LYS A 77 -0.57 8.87 -6.42
C LYS A 77 -1.47 7.95 -5.62
N ILE A 78 -2.33 8.53 -4.79
CA ILE A 78 -3.24 7.74 -3.96
C ILE A 78 -4.24 6.98 -4.82
N LEU A 79 -4.85 7.68 -5.79
CA LEU A 79 -5.88 7.09 -6.62
C LEU A 79 -5.34 6.10 -7.65
N ASN A 80 -4.02 6.02 -7.77
CA ASN A 80 -3.37 5.03 -8.63
C ASN A 80 -3.19 3.68 -7.94
N ALA A 81 -3.62 3.56 -6.70
CA ALA A 81 -3.46 2.33 -5.93
C ALA A 81 -4.58 1.33 -6.24
N ASP A 82 -4.26 0.07 -6.10
CA ASP A 82 -5.24 -1.01 -6.22
C ASP A 82 -5.97 -1.22 -4.90
N ILE A 83 -5.25 -0.99 -3.80
CA ILE A 83 -5.78 -1.15 -2.45
C ILE A 83 -5.35 0.05 -1.63
N ILE A 84 -6.28 0.59 -0.85
CA ILE A 84 -5.97 1.70 0.06
C ILE A 84 -6.30 1.26 1.48
N VAL A 85 -5.32 1.40 2.37
CA VAL A 85 -5.47 1.06 3.79
C VAL A 85 -5.57 2.36 4.56
N LYS A 86 -6.68 2.55 5.23
CA LYS A 86 -6.99 3.82 5.87
C LYS A 86 -6.82 3.75 7.39
N SER A 87 -6.12 4.75 7.93
CA SER A 87 -6.06 4.95 9.37
C SER A 87 -7.41 5.43 9.90
N PRO A 88 -7.82 5.01 11.10
CA PRO A 88 -9.07 5.49 11.68
C PRO A 88 -9.09 7.00 11.91
N GLY A 89 -7.91 7.65 11.92
CA GLY A 89 -7.86 9.10 12.09
C GLY A 89 -8.32 9.90 10.90
N ILE A 90 -8.52 9.26 9.74
CA ILE A 90 -8.98 9.96 8.55
C ILE A 90 -10.50 9.87 8.47
N PRO A 91 -11.20 11.03 8.45
CA PRO A 91 -12.66 11.00 8.46
C PRO A 91 -13.27 10.35 7.23
N GLU A 92 -14.32 9.58 7.45
CA GLU A 92 -15.07 8.96 6.36
C GLU A 92 -15.67 9.98 5.40
N LYS A 93 -15.94 11.18 5.90
CA LYS A 93 -16.57 12.22 5.12
C LYS A 93 -15.61 13.08 4.33
N SER A 94 -14.31 12.79 4.40
CA SER A 94 -13.33 13.61 3.68
C SER A 94 -13.54 13.49 2.17
N GLU A 95 -13.15 14.54 1.46
CA GLU A 95 -13.25 14.54 0.00
C GLU A 95 -12.42 13.44 -0.63
N LEU A 96 -11.26 13.18 -0.05
CA LEU A 96 -10.38 12.12 -0.55
C LEU A 96 -11.06 10.76 -0.48
N ILE A 97 -11.69 10.45 0.64
CA ILE A 97 -12.38 9.18 0.80
C ILE A 97 -13.55 9.05 -0.19
N LYS A 98 -14.27 10.15 -0.42
CA LYS A 98 -15.34 10.15 -1.41
C LYS A 98 -14.80 9.81 -2.80
N LYS A 99 -13.68 10.40 -3.18
CA LYS A 99 -13.08 10.13 -4.49
C LYS A 99 -12.62 8.69 -4.62
N ILE A 100 -12.06 8.14 -3.55
CA ILE A 100 -11.65 6.74 -3.53
C ILE A 100 -12.85 5.84 -3.78
N ARG A 101 -13.95 6.10 -3.09
CA ARG A 101 -15.15 5.30 -3.26
C ARG A 101 -15.76 5.44 -4.65
N GLU A 102 -15.73 6.64 -5.22
CA GLU A 102 -16.24 6.87 -6.57
C GLU A 102 -15.46 6.10 -7.62
N ARG A 103 -14.19 5.83 -7.35
CA ARG A 103 -13.35 5.08 -8.28
C ARG A 103 -13.39 3.58 -8.05
N ASN A 104 -14.17 3.14 -7.07
CA ASN A 104 -14.29 1.72 -6.73
C ASN A 104 -12.96 1.07 -6.37
N ILE A 105 -12.07 1.83 -5.75
CA ILE A 105 -10.80 1.31 -5.26
C ILE A 105 -11.07 0.60 -3.93
N MET A 106 -10.49 -0.56 -3.73
CA MET A 106 -10.66 -1.28 -2.47
C MET A 106 -10.12 -0.45 -1.32
N LEU A 107 -10.97 -0.19 -0.33
CA LEU A 107 -10.62 0.62 0.83
C LEU A 107 -10.86 -0.20 2.09
N ILE A 108 -9.81 -0.44 2.85
CA ILE A 108 -9.94 -1.24 4.07
C ILE A 108 -9.26 -0.51 5.22
N SER A 109 -9.60 -0.89 6.44
CA SER A 109 -8.99 -0.31 7.62
C SER A 109 -7.65 -0.98 7.91
N GLU A 110 -6.81 -0.31 8.70
CA GLU A 110 -5.54 -0.88 9.12
C GLU A 110 -5.74 -2.18 9.88
N ILE A 111 -6.78 -2.24 10.70
CA ILE A 111 -7.06 -3.43 11.50
C ILE A 111 -7.42 -4.59 10.59
N GLU A 112 -8.27 -4.36 9.59
CA GLU A 112 -8.65 -5.38 8.64
C GLU A 112 -7.43 -5.90 7.87
N TRP A 113 -6.57 -4.99 7.45
CA TRP A 113 -5.39 -5.34 6.68
C TRP A 113 -4.46 -6.24 7.50
N GLU A 114 -4.17 -5.85 8.73
CA GLU A 114 -3.29 -6.63 9.59
C GLU A 114 -3.87 -7.99 9.91
N HIS A 115 -5.16 -8.04 10.19
CA HIS A 115 -5.84 -9.29 10.50
C HIS A 115 -5.76 -10.27 9.34
N GLU A 116 -6.10 -9.82 8.14
CA GLU A 116 -6.07 -10.67 6.96
C GLU A 116 -4.67 -11.20 6.67
N LYS A 117 -3.67 -10.32 6.73
CA LYS A 117 -2.32 -10.73 6.39
C LYS A 117 -1.71 -11.64 7.46
N HIS A 118 -2.08 -11.41 8.70
CA HIS A 118 -1.62 -12.28 9.77
C HIS A 118 -2.15 -13.71 9.59
N ILE A 119 -3.44 -13.82 9.28
CA ILE A 119 -4.05 -15.12 9.03
C ILE A 119 -3.43 -15.78 7.81
N SER A 120 -3.26 -15.03 6.73
CA SER A 120 -2.63 -15.55 5.52
C SER A 120 -1.22 -16.02 5.78
N GLY A 121 -0.48 -15.25 6.57
CA GLY A 121 0.88 -15.63 6.95
C GLY A 121 0.91 -16.90 7.74
N ALA A 122 -0.01 -17.05 8.69
CA ALA A 122 -0.09 -18.27 9.49
C ALA A 122 -0.42 -19.48 8.61
N GLN A 123 -1.31 -19.30 7.65
CA GLN A 123 -1.65 -20.37 6.72
C GLN A 123 -0.45 -20.79 5.88
N LYS A 124 0.36 -19.82 5.48
CA LYS A 124 1.55 -20.11 4.67
C LYS A 124 2.57 -20.93 5.45
N LEU A 125 2.62 -20.77 6.75
CA LEU A 125 3.57 -21.48 7.58
C LEU A 125 3.21 -22.96 7.72
N LYS A 126 2.01 -23.31 7.41
CA LYS A 126 1.57 -24.70 7.49
C LYS A 126 1.89 -25.42 6.17
#